data_aaea7b9b6e3cdf8a44fbafc5dfeaa9a9
#
_entry.id   aaea7b9b6e3cdf8a44fbafc5dfeaa9a9
#
_cell.length_a   1.000
_cell.length_b   1.000
_cell.length_c   1.000
_cell.angle_alpha   90.00
_cell.angle_beta   90.00
_cell.angle_gamma   90.00
#
_symmetry.space_group_name_H-M   'P 1'
#
loop_
_entity.id
_entity.type
_entity.pdbx_description
1 polymer ?
#
loop_
_entity_poly.entity_id
_entity_poly.type
_entity_poly.pdbx_seq_one_letter_code
_entity_poly.pdbx_strand_id
1 'polypeptide(L)'
;VYLKDYQKPVFLVDSINLDIRVYAEHTQVDANLVMKRQTDGDLVLLGRDLELKSISLNGQVLNASDYTLDSEQLVIHNAPNEVILETSVIIHPESNTQLEGLYQAASDLYVTQNEPEGFRKITFYPDRPDVLGVFTTRVEADIKYPVLLANGNLLETGSVGEDRHFAIWQDPTKKPSYLFACVIGDLAVLKDRYTTSEGRDVALEIYAEEKDIPKCHIAMEALKHSM
;
A
#
# COMPACT_ATOMS: atom_id res chain seq x y z
N VAL A 1 4.87 27.79 2.40
CA VAL A 1 3.49 27.41 2.02
C VAL A 1 2.53 28.13 2.97
N TYR A 2 1.52 28.80 2.45
CA TYR A 2 0.51 29.50 3.25
C TYR A 2 -0.85 28.83 3.04
N LEU A 3 -1.70 28.83 4.06
CA LEU A 3 -3.06 28.24 3.98
C LEU A 3 -3.91 28.84 2.84
N LYS A 4 -3.72 30.12 2.54
CA LYS A 4 -4.41 30.81 1.41
C LYS A 4 -4.05 30.23 0.04
N ASP A 5 -2.91 29.52 -0.08
CA ASP A 5 -2.45 28.92 -1.33
C ASP A 5 -2.91 27.45 -1.48
N TYR A 6 -3.67 26.95 -0.51
CA TYR A 6 -4.21 25.59 -0.54
C TYR A 6 -5.16 25.41 -1.73
N GLN A 7 -4.89 24.36 -2.52
CA GLN A 7 -5.74 23.92 -3.62
C GLN A 7 -6.38 22.58 -3.25
N LYS A 8 -7.71 22.51 -3.32
CA LYS A 8 -8.41 21.24 -3.13
C LYS A 8 -7.97 20.21 -4.17
N PRO A 9 -7.89 18.91 -3.81
CA PRO A 9 -7.61 17.88 -4.80
C PRO A 9 -8.72 17.84 -5.86
N VAL A 10 -8.33 17.65 -7.12
CA VAL A 10 -9.27 17.57 -8.25
C VAL A 10 -10.14 16.32 -8.14
N PHE A 11 -9.55 15.21 -7.70
CA PHE A 11 -10.25 13.96 -7.43
C PHE A 11 -10.01 13.51 -5.98
N LEU A 12 -11.04 12.91 -5.39
CA LEU A 12 -10.95 12.17 -4.13
C LEU A 12 -10.99 10.68 -4.41
N VAL A 13 -10.29 9.90 -3.59
CA VAL A 13 -10.30 8.45 -3.64
C VAL A 13 -11.33 7.92 -2.66
N ASP A 14 -12.28 7.11 -3.13
CA ASP A 14 -13.20 6.39 -2.26
C ASP A 14 -12.55 5.12 -1.72
N SER A 15 -11.94 4.33 -2.62
CA SER A 15 -11.24 3.09 -2.27
C SER A 15 -10.10 2.79 -3.24
N ILE A 16 -9.14 2.03 -2.76
CA ILE A 16 -8.07 1.42 -3.54
C ILE A 16 -7.97 -0.07 -3.20
N ASN A 17 -7.94 -0.91 -4.23
CA ASN A 17 -7.56 -2.31 -4.11
C ASN A 17 -6.17 -2.48 -4.71
N LEU A 18 -5.25 -3.04 -3.93
CA LEU A 18 -3.88 -3.35 -4.34
C LEU A 18 -3.71 -4.86 -4.40
N ASP A 19 -3.05 -5.35 -5.45
CA ASP A 19 -2.50 -6.71 -5.51
C ASP A 19 -0.99 -6.59 -5.71
N ILE A 20 -0.24 -6.84 -4.64
CA ILE A 20 1.22 -6.73 -4.58
C ILE A 20 1.80 -8.14 -4.66
N ARG A 21 2.45 -8.46 -5.76
CA ARG A 21 3.05 -9.78 -6.02
C ARG A 21 4.57 -9.66 -6.08
N VAL A 22 5.23 -10.14 -5.03
CA VAL A 22 6.69 -10.12 -4.92
C VAL A 22 7.29 -11.34 -5.61
N TYR A 23 8.18 -11.10 -6.56
CA TYR A 23 9.00 -12.08 -7.24
C TYR A 23 10.49 -11.88 -6.92
N ALA A 24 11.35 -12.74 -7.41
CA ALA A 24 12.78 -12.68 -7.08
C ALA A 24 13.50 -11.45 -7.63
N GLU A 25 13.08 -10.93 -8.79
CA GLU A 25 13.76 -9.85 -9.51
C GLU A 25 12.90 -8.59 -9.68
N HIS A 26 11.65 -8.62 -9.26
CA HIS A 26 10.73 -7.49 -9.35
C HIS A 26 9.50 -7.72 -8.48
N THR A 27 8.73 -6.67 -8.29
CA THR A 27 7.40 -6.74 -7.72
C THR A 27 6.40 -6.16 -8.72
N GLN A 28 5.34 -6.93 -9.00
CA GLN A 28 4.21 -6.42 -9.77
C GLN A 28 3.16 -5.87 -8.81
N VAL A 29 2.66 -4.67 -9.12
CA VAL A 29 1.57 -4.04 -8.37
C VAL A 29 0.43 -3.72 -9.32
N ASP A 30 -0.70 -4.39 -9.10
CA ASP A 30 -1.95 -4.04 -9.76
C ASP A 30 -2.79 -3.20 -8.80
N ALA A 31 -3.28 -2.07 -9.27
CA ALA A 31 -4.10 -1.16 -8.49
C ALA A 31 -5.43 -0.88 -9.19
N ASN A 32 -6.52 -0.90 -8.41
CA ASN A 32 -7.85 -0.47 -8.85
C ASN A 32 -8.32 0.64 -7.91
N LEU A 33 -8.43 1.87 -8.44
CA LEU A 33 -8.83 3.07 -7.71
C LEU A 33 -10.23 3.48 -8.11
N VAL A 34 -11.11 3.64 -7.12
CA VAL A 34 -12.43 4.26 -7.30
C VAL A 34 -12.33 5.70 -6.85
N MET A 35 -12.58 6.64 -7.77
CA MET A 35 -12.39 8.06 -7.54
C MET A 35 -13.57 8.90 -8.02
N LYS A 36 -13.76 10.07 -7.40
CA LYS A 36 -14.75 11.06 -7.78
C LYS A 36 -14.16 12.44 -7.93
N ARG A 37 -14.55 13.13 -8.99
CA ARG A 37 -14.17 14.52 -9.22
C ARG A 37 -14.76 15.42 -8.13
N GLN A 38 -13.92 16.28 -7.58
CA GLN A 38 -14.32 17.31 -6.60
C GLN A 38 -14.29 18.71 -7.20
N THR A 39 -13.32 18.99 -8.08
CA THR A 39 -13.16 20.28 -8.75
C THR A 39 -12.79 20.08 -10.22
N ASP A 40 -12.89 21.13 -11.04
CA ASP A 40 -12.45 21.07 -12.42
C ASP A 40 -10.94 20.88 -12.53
N GLY A 41 -10.50 20.12 -13.52
CA GLY A 41 -9.10 19.83 -13.82
C GLY A 41 -8.87 18.41 -14.32
N ASP A 42 -7.65 18.12 -14.74
CA ASP A 42 -7.21 16.79 -15.14
C ASP A 42 -7.04 15.86 -13.93
N LEU A 43 -7.11 14.55 -14.17
CA LEU A 43 -6.77 13.56 -13.17
C LEU A 43 -5.25 13.39 -13.16
N VAL A 44 -4.61 13.96 -12.12
CA VAL A 44 -3.17 13.89 -11.90
C VAL A 44 -2.87 12.86 -10.81
N LEU A 45 -2.04 11.89 -11.14
CA LEU A 45 -1.56 10.84 -10.26
C LEU A 45 -0.04 10.93 -10.18
N LEU A 46 0.50 10.92 -8.98
CA LEU A 46 1.94 10.92 -8.78
C LEU A 46 2.46 9.48 -8.88
N GLY A 47 3.62 9.32 -9.52
CA GLY A 47 4.27 8.03 -9.71
C GLY A 47 5.75 8.22 -10.00
N ARG A 48 6.62 7.52 -9.28
CA ARG A 48 8.07 7.61 -9.44
C ARG A 48 8.69 6.23 -9.46
N ASP A 49 9.64 6.01 -10.38
CA ASP A 49 10.33 4.73 -10.55
C ASP A 49 9.35 3.55 -10.82
N LEU A 50 8.27 3.81 -11.55
CA LEU A 50 7.24 2.84 -11.92
C LEU A 50 7.36 2.49 -13.41
N GLU A 51 7.38 1.20 -13.73
CA GLU A 51 7.25 0.72 -15.10
C GLU A 51 5.78 0.41 -15.40
N LEU A 52 5.06 1.32 -16.06
CA LEU A 52 3.66 1.11 -16.44
C LEU A 52 3.54 -0.02 -17.47
N LYS A 53 2.79 -1.07 -17.16
CA LYS A 53 2.52 -2.21 -18.05
C LYS A 53 1.15 -2.12 -18.72
N SER A 54 0.14 -1.70 -17.96
CA SER A 54 -1.19 -1.49 -18.51
C SER A 54 -1.94 -0.42 -17.72
N ILE A 55 -2.89 0.23 -18.41
CA ILE A 55 -3.78 1.22 -17.82
C ILE A 55 -5.16 1.10 -18.46
N SER A 56 -6.21 1.11 -17.66
CA SER A 56 -7.59 1.21 -18.12
C SER A 56 -8.40 2.19 -17.27
N LEU A 57 -9.36 2.84 -17.90
CA LEU A 57 -10.29 3.77 -17.29
C LEU A 57 -11.72 3.31 -17.57
N ASN A 58 -12.49 3.03 -16.48
CA ASN A 58 -13.87 2.54 -16.57
C ASN A 58 -13.99 1.31 -17.49
N GLY A 59 -13.02 0.40 -17.42
CA GLY A 59 -12.97 -0.83 -18.21
C GLY A 59 -12.48 -0.66 -19.66
N GLN A 60 -12.10 0.55 -20.08
CA GLN A 60 -11.53 0.81 -21.41
C GLN A 60 -10.03 1.01 -21.30
N VAL A 61 -9.26 0.24 -22.08
CA VAL A 61 -7.80 0.41 -22.18
C VAL A 61 -7.50 1.79 -22.78
N LEU A 62 -6.66 2.56 -22.11
CA LEU A 62 -6.23 3.87 -22.59
C LEU A 62 -5.10 3.73 -23.62
N ASN A 63 -5.15 4.58 -24.67
CA ASN A 63 -4.07 4.72 -25.63
C ASN A 63 -3.09 5.80 -25.16
N ALA A 64 -1.89 5.82 -25.72
CA ALA A 64 -0.85 6.80 -25.38
C ALA A 64 -1.26 8.27 -25.64
N SER A 65 -2.32 8.51 -26.42
CA SER A 65 -2.90 9.84 -26.64
C SER A 65 -3.86 10.31 -25.56
N ASP A 66 -4.33 9.39 -24.69
CA ASP A 66 -5.39 9.66 -23.70
C ASP A 66 -4.79 10.16 -22.38
N TYR A 67 -3.47 10.01 -22.22
CA TYR A 67 -2.74 10.44 -21.02
C TYR A 67 -1.35 10.97 -21.36
N THR A 68 -0.77 11.68 -20.41
CA THR A 68 0.65 12.05 -20.42
C THR A 68 1.35 11.35 -19.26
N LEU A 69 2.48 10.73 -19.54
CA LEU A 69 3.31 10.05 -18.53
C LEU A 69 4.72 10.63 -18.60
N ASP A 70 5.22 11.07 -17.45
CA ASP A 70 6.61 11.45 -17.25
C ASP A 70 7.22 10.71 -16.04
N SER A 71 8.40 11.11 -15.57
CA SER A 71 9.11 10.47 -14.46
C SER A 71 8.46 10.68 -13.08
N GLU A 72 7.52 11.61 -12.95
CA GLU A 72 6.94 12.03 -11.67
C GLU A 72 5.42 11.87 -11.61
N GLN A 73 4.75 11.77 -12.77
CA GLN A 73 3.29 11.77 -12.80
C GLN A 73 2.70 11.12 -14.04
N LEU A 74 1.48 10.66 -13.87
CA LEU A 74 0.54 10.24 -14.90
C LEU A 74 -0.63 11.22 -14.90
N VAL A 75 -0.90 11.87 -16.04
CA VAL A 75 -2.01 12.81 -16.20
C VAL A 75 -3.01 12.24 -17.22
N ILE A 76 -4.23 11.99 -16.77
CA ILE A 76 -5.32 11.52 -17.64
C ILE A 76 -6.20 12.75 -17.99
N HIS A 77 -6.22 13.06 -19.29
CA HIS A 77 -6.97 14.20 -19.81
C HIS A 77 -8.45 13.87 -19.94
N ASN A 78 -9.30 14.87 -19.69
CA ASN A 78 -10.76 14.75 -19.83
C ASN A 78 -11.38 13.55 -19.08
N ALA A 79 -10.77 13.12 -17.94
CA ALA A 79 -11.33 12.06 -17.13
C ALA A 79 -12.78 12.38 -16.74
N PRO A 80 -13.71 11.39 -16.68
CA PRO A 80 -15.09 11.63 -16.26
C PRO A 80 -15.19 11.96 -14.77
N ASN A 81 -16.38 12.31 -14.29
CA ASN A 81 -16.59 12.66 -12.89
C ASN A 81 -16.45 11.46 -11.94
N GLU A 82 -16.81 10.28 -12.40
CA GLU A 82 -16.62 9.02 -11.67
C GLU A 82 -15.64 8.16 -12.45
N VAL A 83 -14.60 7.70 -11.76
CA VAL A 83 -13.46 7.00 -12.34
C VAL A 83 -13.23 5.70 -11.60
N ILE A 84 -13.13 4.61 -12.35
CA ILE A 84 -12.48 3.38 -11.94
C ILE A 84 -11.22 3.29 -12.79
N LEU A 85 -10.07 3.52 -12.15
CA LEU A 85 -8.76 3.46 -12.80
C LEU A 85 -8.06 2.17 -12.39
N GLU A 86 -7.66 1.39 -13.38
CA GLU A 86 -6.84 0.20 -13.18
C GLU A 86 -5.47 0.43 -13.79
N THR A 87 -4.43 0.15 -13.01
CA THR A 87 -3.04 0.21 -13.46
C THR A 87 -2.31 -1.06 -13.05
N SER A 88 -1.39 -1.51 -13.91
CA SER A 88 -0.42 -2.54 -13.57
C SER A 88 0.97 -1.94 -13.75
N VAL A 89 1.79 -2.01 -12.72
CA VAL A 89 3.17 -1.51 -12.73
C VAL A 89 4.15 -2.57 -12.24
N ILE A 90 5.40 -2.44 -12.69
CA ILE A 90 6.54 -3.17 -12.11
C ILE A 90 7.38 -2.18 -11.32
N ILE A 91 7.81 -2.61 -10.14
CA ILE A 91 8.75 -1.91 -9.28
C ILE A 91 9.89 -2.86 -8.88
N HIS A 92 11.02 -2.31 -8.42
CA HIS A 92 12.24 -3.05 -8.08
C HIS A 92 12.69 -2.78 -6.64
N PRO A 93 11.99 -3.36 -5.63
CA PRO A 93 12.33 -3.16 -4.22
C PRO A 93 13.74 -3.59 -3.86
N GLU A 94 14.29 -4.60 -4.54
CA GLU A 94 15.63 -5.17 -4.34
C GLU A 94 16.75 -4.18 -4.68
N SER A 95 16.49 -3.23 -5.58
CA SER A 95 17.42 -2.18 -5.99
C SER A 95 17.09 -0.80 -5.39
N ASN A 96 16.00 -0.70 -4.63
CA ASN A 96 15.56 0.55 -4.01
C ASN A 96 16.42 0.91 -2.80
N THR A 97 17.43 1.77 -3.02
CA THR A 97 18.35 2.27 -1.98
C THR A 97 17.89 3.59 -1.35
N GLN A 98 16.82 4.19 -1.85
CA GLN A 98 16.28 5.45 -1.32
C GLN A 98 15.46 5.23 -0.05
N LEU A 99 15.02 3.97 0.21
CA LEU A 99 14.20 3.59 1.36
C LEU A 99 12.87 4.34 1.41
N GLU A 100 12.27 4.54 0.24
CA GLU A 100 10.96 5.13 0.03
C GLU A 100 10.08 4.16 -0.76
N GLY A 101 8.78 4.06 -0.42
CA GLY A 101 7.91 3.05 -0.99
C GLY A 101 8.22 1.65 -0.46
N LEU A 102 8.11 0.63 -1.30
CA LEU A 102 8.50 -0.74 -0.96
C LEU A 102 9.99 -0.96 -1.26
N TYR A 103 10.74 -1.50 -0.30
CA TYR A 103 12.16 -1.84 -0.47
C TYR A 103 12.53 -3.11 0.29
N GLN A 104 13.61 -3.76 -0.14
CA GLN A 104 14.19 -4.91 0.52
C GLN A 104 15.17 -4.44 1.60
N ALA A 105 14.77 -4.55 2.87
CA ALA A 105 15.57 -4.13 4.02
C ALA A 105 16.67 -5.15 4.38
N ALA A 106 16.42 -6.43 4.11
CA ALA A 106 17.36 -7.55 4.26
C ALA A 106 17.01 -8.64 3.23
N SER A 107 17.84 -9.67 3.10
CA SER A 107 17.61 -10.77 2.13
C SER A 107 16.23 -11.40 2.23
N ASP A 108 15.65 -11.42 3.44
CA ASP A 108 14.40 -12.10 3.74
C ASP A 108 13.31 -11.15 4.26
N LEU A 109 13.46 -9.84 4.01
CA LEU A 109 12.55 -8.83 4.55
C LEU A 109 12.31 -7.70 3.54
N TYR A 110 11.05 -7.53 3.15
CA TYR A 110 10.54 -6.36 2.42
C TYR A 110 9.65 -5.54 3.34
N VAL A 111 9.84 -4.24 3.33
CA VAL A 111 9.08 -3.29 4.14
C VAL A 111 8.74 -2.05 3.32
N THR A 112 7.75 -1.30 3.78
CA THR A 112 7.40 -0.01 3.18
C THR A 112 7.78 1.15 4.09
N GLN A 113 8.21 2.26 3.48
CA GLN A 113 8.30 3.57 4.11
C GLN A 113 7.64 4.60 3.21
N ASN A 114 6.53 5.18 3.66
CA ASN A 114 5.73 6.09 2.85
C ASN A 114 5.56 7.49 3.46
N GLU A 115 6.09 7.74 4.65
CA GLU A 115 6.06 9.05 5.32
C GLU A 115 7.25 9.92 4.91
N PRO A 116 6.93 11.14 4.52
CA PRO A 116 6.25 11.51 3.30
C PRO A 116 7.28 11.80 2.22
N GLU A 117 7.11 11.37 1.11
CA GLU A 117 6.03 10.96 0.21
C GLU A 117 6.47 9.71 -0.56
N GLY A 118 6.27 8.53 0.00
CA GLY A 118 6.80 7.27 -0.55
C GLY A 118 5.80 6.44 -1.35
N PHE A 119 4.48 6.61 -1.14
CA PHE A 119 3.48 5.72 -1.76
C PHE A 119 3.47 5.80 -3.30
N ARG A 120 3.85 6.93 -3.88
CA ARG A 120 4.03 7.13 -5.33
C ARG A 120 5.10 6.22 -5.96
N LYS A 121 5.91 5.54 -5.14
CA LYS A 121 6.87 4.52 -5.59
C LYS A 121 6.31 3.09 -5.55
N ILE A 122 5.07 2.93 -5.13
CA ILE A 122 4.37 1.64 -5.12
C ILE A 122 3.42 1.56 -6.31
N THR A 123 2.61 2.59 -6.52
CA THR A 123 1.67 2.71 -7.64
C THR A 123 1.31 4.17 -7.92
N PHE A 124 0.70 4.43 -9.06
CA PHE A 124 0.14 5.75 -9.37
C PHE A 124 -1.02 6.09 -8.42
N TYR A 125 -0.92 7.23 -7.72
CA TYR A 125 -1.90 7.67 -6.73
C TYR A 125 -1.91 9.19 -6.61
N PRO A 126 -3.04 9.86 -6.27
CA PRO A 126 -3.02 11.26 -5.87
C PRO A 126 -2.43 11.36 -4.46
N ASP A 127 -1.09 11.21 -4.36
CA ASP A 127 -0.31 11.01 -3.15
C ASP A 127 -0.19 12.31 -2.34
N ARG A 128 -1.29 12.68 -1.70
CA ARG A 128 -1.48 13.89 -0.89
C ARG A 128 -2.07 13.52 0.47
N PRO A 129 -1.71 14.21 1.56
CA PRO A 129 -2.21 13.90 2.91
C PRO A 129 -3.71 14.20 3.09
N ASP A 130 -4.30 15.01 2.22
CA ASP A 130 -5.72 15.38 2.21
C ASP A 130 -6.59 14.50 1.29
N VAL A 131 -6.01 13.49 0.64
CA VAL A 131 -6.71 12.47 -0.13
C VAL A 131 -6.72 11.16 0.66
N LEU A 132 -7.90 10.80 1.14
CA LEU A 132 -8.12 9.65 2.02
C LEU A 132 -8.94 8.59 1.29
N GLY A 133 -8.49 7.33 1.34
CA GLY A 133 -9.18 6.18 0.77
C GLY A 133 -9.27 4.99 1.72
N VAL A 134 -10.20 4.07 1.44
CA VAL A 134 -10.25 2.74 2.07
C VAL A 134 -9.31 1.82 1.30
N PHE A 135 -8.40 1.15 2.01
CA PHE A 135 -7.41 0.27 1.41
C PHE A 135 -7.79 -1.20 1.61
N THR A 136 -7.82 -1.94 0.51
CA THR A 136 -7.81 -3.41 0.50
C THR A 136 -6.54 -3.86 -0.19
N THR A 137 -5.74 -4.67 0.48
CA THR A 137 -4.42 -5.07 -0.01
C THR A 137 -4.30 -6.59 -0.02
N ARG A 138 -4.12 -7.16 -1.19
CA ARG A 138 -3.67 -8.53 -1.37
C ARG A 138 -2.16 -8.51 -1.51
N VAL A 139 -1.48 -9.28 -0.68
CA VAL A 139 -0.02 -9.46 -0.73
C VAL A 139 0.24 -10.92 -1.08
N GLU A 140 1.06 -11.17 -2.09
CA GLU A 140 1.46 -12.51 -2.52
C GLU A 140 2.98 -12.60 -2.62
N ALA A 141 3.54 -13.68 -2.07
CA ALA A 141 4.97 -13.94 -2.13
C ALA A 141 5.28 -15.46 -2.11
N ASP A 142 6.54 -15.80 -2.28
CA ASP A 142 7.07 -17.13 -2.09
C ASP A 142 6.85 -17.62 -0.64
N ILE A 143 6.58 -18.91 -0.45
CA ILE A 143 6.35 -19.54 0.87
C ILE A 143 7.51 -19.38 1.84
N LYS A 144 8.71 -19.09 1.36
CA LYS A 144 9.88 -18.76 2.21
C LYS A 144 9.69 -17.47 3.03
N TYR A 145 8.72 -16.64 2.66
CA TYR A 145 8.30 -15.45 3.42
C TYR A 145 6.97 -15.73 4.16
N PRO A 146 6.99 -16.40 5.30
CA PRO A 146 5.76 -16.85 5.97
C PRO A 146 4.87 -15.72 6.49
N VAL A 147 5.41 -14.51 6.63
CA VAL A 147 4.68 -13.34 7.14
C VAL A 147 4.35 -12.38 6.00
N LEU A 148 3.05 -12.12 5.80
CA LEU A 148 2.51 -11.18 4.83
C LEU A 148 1.55 -10.24 5.57
N LEU A 149 1.98 -9.02 5.88
CA LEU A 149 1.20 -8.03 6.64
C LEU A 149 0.87 -6.81 5.80
N ALA A 150 -0.31 -6.26 6.02
CA ALA A 150 -0.69 -4.92 5.59
C ALA A 150 -1.61 -4.27 6.63
N ASN A 151 -2.07 -3.03 6.36
CA ASN A 151 -2.96 -2.32 7.28
C ASN A 151 -4.33 -2.99 7.39
N GLY A 152 -4.92 -2.91 8.58
CA GLY A 152 -6.30 -3.29 8.85
C GLY A 152 -6.47 -4.72 9.34
N ASN A 153 -7.57 -5.35 8.95
CA ASN A 153 -7.95 -6.69 9.39
C ASN A 153 -7.62 -7.73 8.32
N LEU A 154 -7.09 -8.86 8.74
CA LEU A 154 -6.90 -10.01 7.86
C LEU A 154 -8.27 -10.58 7.47
N LEU A 155 -8.55 -10.64 6.17
CA LEU A 155 -9.78 -11.18 5.62
C LEU A 155 -9.60 -12.63 5.16
N GLU A 156 -8.49 -12.91 4.48
CA GLU A 156 -8.27 -14.20 3.83
C GLU A 156 -6.78 -14.51 3.71
N THR A 157 -6.43 -15.79 3.74
CA THR A 157 -5.11 -16.32 3.37
C THR A 157 -5.29 -17.56 2.51
N GLY A 158 -4.34 -17.84 1.63
CA GLY A 158 -4.39 -19.03 0.78
C GLY A 158 -3.10 -19.31 0.06
N SER A 159 -3.05 -20.45 -0.63
CA SER A 159 -1.92 -20.87 -1.46
C SER A 159 -2.16 -20.49 -2.91
N VAL A 160 -1.07 -20.21 -3.64
CA VAL A 160 -1.04 -19.97 -5.08
C VAL A 160 -0.05 -20.96 -5.69
N GLY A 161 -0.55 -22.02 -6.29
CA GLY A 161 0.31 -23.14 -6.72
C GLY A 161 0.95 -23.83 -5.52
N GLU A 162 2.18 -24.34 -5.72
CA GLU A 162 2.92 -25.08 -4.70
C GLU A 162 3.88 -24.20 -3.89
N ASP A 163 4.38 -23.11 -4.49
CA ASP A 163 5.51 -22.35 -3.97
C ASP A 163 5.16 -20.94 -3.48
N ARG A 164 3.90 -20.54 -3.59
CA ARG A 164 3.47 -19.17 -3.24
C ARG A 164 2.23 -19.20 -2.36
N HIS A 165 2.05 -18.12 -1.62
CA HIS A 165 0.86 -17.90 -0.81
C HIS A 165 0.48 -16.41 -0.80
N PHE A 166 -0.73 -16.11 -0.30
CA PHE A 166 -1.22 -14.75 -0.21
C PHE A 166 -1.95 -14.49 1.12
N ALA A 167 -2.05 -13.22 1.44
CA ALA A 167 -2.92 -12.69 2.49
C ALA A 167 -3.67 -11.46 1.96
N ILE A 168 -4.96 -11.33 2.30
CA ILE A 168 -5.80 -10.17 1.98
C ILE A 168 -6.13 -9.44 3.26
N TRP A 169 -5.83 -8.16 3.28
CA TRP A 169 -6.05 -7.23 4.38
C TRP A 169 -7.00 -6.12 3.97
N GLN A 170 -7.85 -5.67 4.87
CA GLN A 170 -8.69 -4.50 4.65
C GLN A 170 -8.64 -3.57 5.84
N ASP A 171 -8.26 -2.32 5.59
CA ASP A 171 -8.43 -1.25 6.56
C ASP A 171 -9.77 -0.54 6.28
N PRO A 172 -10.76 -0.71 7.16
CA PRO A 172 -12.10 -0.20 6.93
C PRO A 172 -12.20 1.33 7.07
N THR A 173 -11.16 1.96 7.59
CA THR A 173 -11.13 3.42 7.82
C THR A 173 -10.37 4.12 6.70
N LYS A 174 -10.93 5.24 6.22
CA LYS A 174 -10.23 6.08 5.23
C LYS A 174 -8.96 6.65 5.84
N LYS A 175 -7.83 6.45 5.16
CA LYS A 175 -6.53 6.98 5.54
C LYS A 175 -5.80 7.60 4.36
N PRO A 176 -4.86 8.55 4.60
CA PRO A 176 -3.94 9.03 3.58
C PRO A 176 -2.92 7.96 3.21
N SER A 177 -2.40 8.03 2.00
CA SER A 177 -1.44 7.06 1.44
C SER A 177 -0.14 6.93 2.24
N TYR A 178 0.33 7.98 2.90
CA TYR A 178 1.55 7.94 3.69
C TYR A 178 1.47 7.01 4.92
N LEU A 179 0.26 6.62 5.35
CA LEU A 179 0.04 5.64 6.42
C LEU A 179 -0.06 4.19 5.90
N PHE A 180 0.03 3.99 4.59
CA PHE A 180 0.08 2.63 4.05
C PHE A 180 1.33 1.90 4.52
N ALA A 181 1.16 0.68 5.02
CA ALA A 181 2.24 -0.18 5.45
C ALA A 181 2.06 -1.61 4.92
N CYS A 182 3.15 -2.21 4.48
CA CYS A 182 3.24 -3.60 4.07
C CYS A 182 4.57 -4.19 4.55
N VAL A 183 4.52 -5.42 5.09
CA VAL A 183 5.71 -6.16 5.54
C VAL A 183 5.61 -7.59 5.02
N ILE A 184 6.68 -8.06 4.39
CA ILE A 184 6.79 -9.40 3.82
C ILE A 184 8.13 -9.98 4.25
N GLY A 185 8.12 -11.09 5.00
CA GLY A 185 9.39 -11.61 5.48
C GLY A 185 9.30 -12.91 6.27
N ASP A 186 10.48 -13.41 6.64
CA ASP A 186 10.63 -14.49 7.62
C ASP A 186 10.82 -13.85 9.00
N LEU A 187 9.69 -13.65 9.71
CA LEU A 187 9.63 -13.01 11.01
C LEU A 187 9.00 -13.94 12.05
N ALA A 188 9.53 -13.89 13.25
CA ALA A 188 8.90 -14.48 14.42
C ALA A 188 7.84 -13.53 15.01
N VAL A 189 6.91 -14.06 15.79
CA VAL A 189 5.81 -13.33 16.39
C VAL A 189 5.71 -13.54 17.89
N LEU A 190 5.66 -12.44 18.64
CA LEU A 190 5.26 -12.43 20.06
C LEU A 190 3.76 -12.10 20.13
N LYS A 191 2.97 -13.05 20.68
CA LYS A 191 1.51 -12.92 20.81
C LYS A 191 1.09 -12.68 22.24
N ASP A 192 0.08 -11.80 22.41
CA ASP A 192 -0.56 -11.55 23.70
C ASP A 192 -2.02 -11.11 23.48
N ARG A 193 -2.73 -10.75 24.53
CA ARG A 193 -4.11 -10.26 24.50
C ARG A 193 -4.29 -9.09 25.45
N TYR A 194 -5.24 -8.24 25.11
CA TYR A 194 -5.69 -7.14 25.93
C TYR A 194 -7.22 -7.10 25.95
N THR A 195 -7.82 -6.99 27.13
CA THR A 195 -9.27 -6.80 27.25
C THR A 195 -9.55 -5.32 27.50
N THR A 196 -10.27 -4.67 26.59
CA THR A 196 -10.63 -3.26 26.73
C THR A 196 -11.57 -3.02 27.90
N SER A 197 -11.72 -1.74 28.32
CA SER A 197 -12.68 -1.36 29.37
C SER A 197 -14.14 -1.74 29.06
N GLU A 198 -14.47 -1.92 27.78
CA GLU A 198 -15.79 -2.37 27.30
C GLU A 198 -15.91 -3.90 27.23
N GLY A 199 -14.90 -4.65 27.66
CA GLY A 199 -14.89 -6.11 27.67
C GLY A 199 -14.56 -6.76 26.32
N ARG A 200 -14.05 -6.03 25.33
CA ARG A 200 -13.63 -6.58 24.05
C ARG A 200 -12.21 -7.13 24.14
N ASP A 201 -12.03 -8.38 23.74
CA ASP A 201 -10.70 -8.99 23.62
C ASP A 201 -10.03 -8.56 22.31
N VAL A 202 -8.79 -8.05 22.43
CA VAL A 202 -7.93 -7.62 21.33
C VAL A 202 -6.71 -8.52 21.29
N ALA A 203 -6.45 -9.14 20.15
CA ALA A 203 -5.20 -9.87 19.90
C ALA A 203 -4.08 -8.85 19.67
N LEU A 204 -2.95 -9.07 20.35
CA LEU A 204 -1.74 -8.25 20.20
C LEU A 204 -0.64 -9.11 19.60
N GLU A 205 -0.01 -8.62 18.54
CA GLU A 205 1.07 -9.32 17.86
C GLU A 205 2.21 -8.35 17.56
N ILE A 206 3.44 -8.74 17.93
CA ILE A 206 4.66 -8.01 17.61
C ILE A 206 5.51 -8.95 16.74
N TYR A 207 5.83 -8.51 15.54
CA TYR A 207 6.66 -9.22 14.60
C TYR A 207 8.07 -8.65 14.60
N ALA A 208 9.07 -9.52 14.71
CA ALA A 208 10.49 -9.15 14.72
C ALA A 208 11.34 -10.33 14.22
N GLU A 209 12.61 -10.07 13.91
CA GLU A 209 13.56 -11.17 13.70
C GLU A 209 13.64 -12.05 14.94
N GLU A 210 13.80 -13.37 14.79
CA GLU A 210 13.84 -14.36 15.88
C GLU A 210 14.78 -13.93 17.01
N LYS A 211 15.98 -13.42 16.67
CA LYS A 211 16.99 -12.94 17.64
C LYS A 211 16.53 -11.78 18.52
N ASP A 212 15.51 -11.01 18.07
CA ASP A 212 15.03 -9.80 18.75
C ASP A 212 13.71 -10.00 19.51
N ILE A 213 13.03 -11.14 19.34
CA ILE A 213 11.80 -11.49 20.08
C ILE A 213 11.96 -11.36 21.60
N PRO A 214 13.09 -11.77 22.23
CA PRO A 214 13.27 -11.57 23.68
C PRO A 214 13.21 -10.11 24.14
N LYS A 215 13.55 -9.15 23.27
CA LYS A 215 13.49 -7.72 23.56
C LYS A 215 12.07 -7.15 23.42
N CYS A 216 11.19 -7.84 22.68
CA CYS A 216 9.84 -7.35 22.36
C CYS A 216 8.88 -7.40 23.56
N HIS A 217 9.22 -8.08 24.66
CA HIS A 217 8.39 -8.07 25.88
C HIS A 217 8.17 -6.67 26.44
N ILE A 218 9.20 -5.80 26.41
CA ILE A 218 9.07 -4.41 26.86
C ILE A 218 8.10 -3.65 25.94
N ALA A 219 8.18 -3.88 24.63
CA ALA A 219 7.27 -3.26 23.66
C ALA A 219 5.82 -3.76 23.84
N MET A 220 5.62 -5.04 24.16
CA MET A 220 4.30 -5.60 24.45
C MET A 220 3.67 -4.98 25.70
N GLU A 221 4.44 -4.81 26.78
CA GLU A 221 3.95 -4.13 27.96
C GLU A 221 3.63 -2.65 27.69
N ALA A 222 4.48 -1.94 26.94
CA ALA A 222 4.21 -0.57 26.52
C ALA A 222 2.93 -0.46 25.68
N LEU A 223 2.71 -1.40 24.76
CA LEU A 223 1.49 -1.48 23.94
C LEU A 223 0.25 -1.63 24.83
N LYS A 224 0.25 -2.56 25.79
CA LYS A 224 -0.87 -2.75 26.74
C LYS A 224 -1.14 -1.51 27.59
N HIS A 225 -0.09 -0.80 28.02
CA HIS A 225 -0.26 0.42 28.81
C HIS A 225 -0.80 1.60 27.99
N SER A 226 -0.67 1.57 26.66
CA SER A 226 -1.17 2.62 25.77
C SER A 226 -2.64 2.43 25.39
N MET A 227 -3.21 1.26 25.63
CA MET A 227 -4.59 0.88 25.30
C MET A 227 -5.54 1.08 26.46
#